data_9fe47cbb2319e5d716cacdd464412f3f
#
_entry.id   9fe47cbb2319e5d716cacdd464412f3f
#
_cell.length_a   1.000
_cell.length_b   1.000
_cell.length_c   1.000
_cell.angle_alpha   90.00
_cell.angle_beta   90.00
_cell.angle_gamma   90.00
#
_symmetry.space_group_name_H-M   'P 1'
#
loop_
_entity.id
_entity.type
_entity.pdbx_description
1 polymer ?
#
loop_
_entity_poly.entity_id
_entity_poly.type
_entity_poly.pdbx_seq_one_letter_code
_entity_poly.pdbx_strand_id
1 'polypeptide(L)'
;RQRAATVRAGGMAAILEATLERFLSADCRANQPAAVQQVSSILRRADPAGYAAACEAIVPTDWLGALGRVACPVHVLAGTLDVGAPPAVGRQIAEAIPGASCAELPTAHLSAVESPQAFVAQLQGLIDRIGSVV
;
A
#
# COMPACT_ATOMS: atom_id res chain seq x y z
N ARG A 1 16.70 5.01 0.66
CA ARG A 1 17.96 4.99 1.44
C ARG A 1 17.87 5.87 2.68
N GLN A 2 17.45 7.13 2.58
CA GLN A 2 17.34 8.03 3.75
C GLN A 2 16.49 7.45 4.88
N ARG A 3 15.34 6.84 4.54
CA ARG A 3 14.41 6.24 5.53
C ARG A 3 15.06 5.08 6.31
N ALA A 4 15.86 4.24 5.65
CA ALA A 4 16.60 3.17 6.32
C ALA A 4 17.64 3.72 7.30
N ALA A 5 18.37 4.78 6.91
CA ALA A 5 19.32 5.45 7.79
C ALA A 5 18.65 6.06 9.02
N THR A 6 17.50 6.74 8.84
CA THR A 6 16.72 7.32 9.94
C THR A 6 16.27 6.25 10.95
N VAL A 7 15.79 5.11 10.44
CA VAL A 7 15.35 4.00 11.31
C VAL A 7 16.52 3.37 12.06
N ARG A 8 17.68 3.20 11.42
CA ARG A 8 18.88 2.67 12.10
C ARG A 8 19.38 3.58 13.21
N ALA A 9 19.26 4.90 13.03
CA ALA A 9 19.71 5.89 14.01
C ALA A 9 18.74 6.09 15.18
N GLY A 10 17.42 6.10 14.90
CA GLY A 10 16.40 6.51 15.88
C GLY A 10 15.27 5.49 16.10
N GLY A 11 15.40 4.27 15.55
CA GLY A 11 14.37 3.25 15.63
C GLY A 11 13.09 3.61 14.89
N MET A 12 12.04 2.81 15.08
CA MET A 12 10.75 3.00 14.42
C MET A 12 10.04 4.29 14.85
N ALA A 13 10.31 4.79 16.05
CA ALA A 13 9.74 6.04 16.55
C ALA A 13 10.15 7.24 15.69
N ALA A 14 11.36 7.25 15.13
CA ALA A 14 11.88 8.34 14.34
C ALA A 14 11.14 8.56 12.98
N ILE A 15 10.39 7.55 12.53
CA ILE A 15 9.64 7.63 11.27
C ILE A 15 8.13 7.56 11.45
N LEU A 16 7.64 7.43 12.68
CA LEU A 16 6.24 7.12 12.97
C LEU A 16 5.29 8.15 12.37
N GLU A 17 5.44 9.42 12.73
CA GLU A 17 4.54 10.50 12.28
C GLU A 17 4.57 10.66 10.77
N ALA A 18 5.76 10.74 10.17
CA ALA A 18 5.90 10.84 8.72
C ALA A 18 5.33 9.61 7.96
N THR A 19 5.29 8.44 8.63
CA THR A 19 4.67 7.25 8.05
C THR A 19 3.15 7.32 8.13
N LEU A 20 2.61 7.77 9.26
CA LEU A 20 1.16 7.95 9.42
C LEU A 20 0.64 9.00 8.42
N GLU A 21 1.34 10.11 8.25
CA GLU A 21 0.99 11.16 7.26
C GLU A 21 1.00 10.64 5.82
N ARG A 22 1.93 9.75 5.51
CA ARG A 22 2.03 9.17 4.17
C ARG A 22 1.01 8.06 3.91
N PHE A 23 0.68 7.28 4.94
CA PHE A 23 -0.12 6.06 4.78
C PHE A 23 -1.61 6.26 5.02
N LEU A 24 -1.99 7.29 5.78
CA LEU A 24 -3.37 7.61 6.12
C LEU A 24 -3.71 9.01 5.64
N SER A 25 -4.91 9.18 5.10
CA SER A 25 -5.43 10.48 4.70
C SER A 25 -5.56 11.43 5.90
N ALA A 26 -5.61 12.71 5.65
CA ALA A 26 -5.82 13.71 6.70
C ALA A 26 -7.16 13.49 7.42
N ASP A 27 -8.21 13.13 6.69
CA ASP A 27 -9.51 12.80 7.26
C ASP A 27 -9.46 11.57 8.16
N CYS A 28 -8.82 10.48 7.70
CA CYS A 28 -8.63 9.28 8.52
C CYS A 28 -7.88 9.60 9.82
N ARG A 29 -6.80 10.38 9.74
CA ARG A 29 -6.02 10.77 10.92
C ARG A 29 -6.81 11.63 11.91
N ALA A 30 -7.71 12.48 11.44
CA ALA A 30 -8.54 13.33 12.27
C ALA A 30 -9.73 12.59 12.89
N ASN A 31 -10.38 11.70 12.13
CA ASN A 31 -11.70 11.18 12.44
C ASN A 31 -11.74 9.68 12.78
N GLN A 32 -10.64 8.93 12.55
CA GLN A 32 -10.57 7.48 12.79
C GLN A 32 -9.45 7.10 13.77
N PRO A 33 -9.57 7.46 15.07
CA PRO A 33 -8.49 7.22 16.05
C PRO A 33 -8.11 5.75 16.19
N ALA A 34 -9.06 4.83 16.04
CA ALA A 34 -8.79 3.38 16.09
C ALA A 34 -7.88 2.93 14.95
N ALA A 35 -8.08 3.43 13.72
CA ALA A 35 -7.23 3.15 12.57
C ALA A 35 -5.80 3.67 12.80
N VAL A 36 -5.67 4.91 13.27
CA VAL A 36 -4.38 5.53 13.62
C VAL A 36 -3.65 4.71 14.69
N GLN A 37 -4.36 4.30 15.74
CA GLN A 37 -3.79 3.49 16.82
C GLN A 37 -3.33 2.12 16.32
N GLN A 38 -4.11 1.47 15.46
CA GLN A 38 -3.76 0.18 14.87
C GLN A 38 -2.45 0.27 14.08
N VAL A 39 -2.36 1.23 13.15
CA VAL A 39 -1.17 1.43 12.31
C VAL A 39 0.04 1.82 13.16
N SER A 40 -0.13 2.75 14.10
CA SER A 40 0.92 3.15 15.06
C SER A 40 1.46 1.97 15.85
N SER A 41 0.56 1.11 16.36
CA SER A 41 0.93 -0.08 17.13
C SER A 41 1.76 -1.07 16.30
N ILE A 42 1.37 -1.31 15.04
CA ILE A 42 2.12 -2.18 14.12
C ILE A 42 3.50 -1.60 13.86
N LEU A 43 3.59 -0.32 13.52
CA LEU A 43 4.86 0.35 13.25
C LEU A 43 5.81 0.33 14.46
N ARG A 44 5.30 0.60 15.66
CA ARG A 44 6.12 0.61 16.88
C ARG A 44 6.69 -0.77 17.23
N ARG A 45 6.01 -1.86 16.86
CA ARG A 45 6.46 -3.24 17.12
C ARG A 45 7.33 -3.82 16.01
N ALA A 46 7.44 -3.15 14.86
CA ALA A 46 8.28 -3.62 13.78
C ALA A 46 9.77 -3.60 14.21
N ASP A 47 10.50 -4.63 13.79
CA ASP A 47 11.96 -4.66 14.01
C ASP A 47 12.65 -3.59 13.16
N PRO A 48 13.39 -2.65 13.77
CA PRO A 48 14.05 -1.57 13.04
C PRO A 48 15.08 -2.07 12.01
N ALA A 49 15.80 -3.16 12.30
CA ALA A 49 16.81 -3.70 11.41
C ALA A 49 16.15 -4.34 10.18
N GLY A 50 15.11 -5.15 10.39
CA GLY A 50 14.31 -5.75 9.33
C GLY A 50 13.61 -4.71 8.46
N TYR A 51 13.05 -3.66 9.08
CA TYR A 51 12.44 -2.54 8.34
C TYR A 51 13.45 -1.81 7.45
N ALA A 52 14.64 -1.50 7.99
CA ALA A 52 15.69 -0.84 7.22
C ALA A 52 16.18 -1.71 6.06
N ALA A 53 16.37 -3.01 6.28
CA ALA A 53 16.76 -3.97 5.25
C ALA A 53 15.69 -4.06 4.13
N ALA A 54 14.41 -4.10 4.48
CA ALA A 54 13.30 -4.08 3.50
C ALA A 54 13.31 -2.80 2.66
N CYS A 55 13.53 -1.63 3.27
CA CYS A 55 13.66 -0.36 2.55
C CYS A 55 14.83 -0.37 1.55
N GLU A 56 15.94 -1.02 1.90
CA GLU A 56 17.12 -1.11 1.02
C GLU A 56 16.92 -2.11 -0.12
N ALA A 57 16.22 -3.20 0.13
CA ALA A 57 15.91 -4.22 -0.87
C ALA A 57 15.01 -3.69 -2.00
N ILE A 58 14.14 -2.72 -1.72
CA ILE A 58 13.21 -2.15 -2.71
C ILE A 58 13.95 -1.21 -3.70
N VAL A 59 15.01 -0.53 -3.25
CA VAL A 59 15.67 0.55 -4.03
C VAL A 59 16.24 0.10 -5.39
N PRO A 60 16.85 -1.08 -5.55
CA PRO A 60 17.46 -1.48 -6.82
C PRO A 60 16.49 -2.20 -7.76
N THR A 61 15.24 -2.39 -7.40
CA THR A 61 14.32 -3.25 -8.15
C THR A 61 13.43 -2.44 -9.10
N ASP A 62 13.56 -2.75 -10.39
CA ASP A 62 12.56 -2.39 -11.42
C ASP A 62 11.88 -3.67 -11.90
N TRP A 63 10.66 -3.89 -11.41
CA TRP A 63 9.86 -5.06 -11.74
C TRP A 63 8.89 -4.84 -12.90
N LEU A 64 8.77 -3.60 -13.41
CA LEU A 64 7.76 -3.27 -14.41
C LEU A 64 7.87 -4.17 -15.65
N GLY A 65 9.10 -4.39 -16.14
CA GLY A 65 9.35 -5.26 -17.27
C GLY A 65 9.08 -6.76 -17.02
N ALA A 66 8.96 -7.17 -15.76
CA ALA A 66 8.64 -8.56 -15.38
C ALA A 66 7.13 -8.81 -15.22
N LEU A 67 6.32 -7.77 -15.06
CA LEU A 67 4.89 -7.87 -14.78
C LEU A 67 4.10 -8.54 -15.91
N GLY A 68 4.56 -8.46 -17.16
CA GLY A 68 3.96 -9.15 -18.30
C GLY A 68 3.95 -10.69 -18.19
N ARG A 69 4.69 -11.27 -17.25
CA ARG A 69 4.72 -12.73 -16.96
C ARG A 69 3.73 -13.17 -15.89
N VAL A 70 3.01 -12.23 -15.28
CA VAL A 70 1.98 -12.55 -14.28
C VAL A 70 0.78 -13.17 -15.00
N ALA A 71 0.47 -14.44 -14.67
CA ALA A 71 -0.57 -15.21 -15.31
C ALA A 71 -1.83 -15.40 -14.45
N CYS A 72 -1.79 -15.00 -13.18
CA CYS A 72 -2.96 -15.05 -12.31
C CYS A 72 -3.82 -13.80 -12.45
N PRO A 73 -5.12 -13.85 -12.12
CA PRO A 73 -5.97 -12.67 -12.04
C PRO A 73 -5.42 -11.64 -11.06
N VAL A 74 -5.35 -10.38 -11.51
CA VAL A 74 -4.86 -9.26 -10.69
C VAL A 74 -5.87 -8.13 -10.69
N HIS A 75 -6.08 -7.55 -9.52
CA HIS A 75 -6.80 -6.30 -9.34
C HIS A 75 -5.92 -5.30 -8.60
N VAL A 76 -5.59 -4.20 -9.24
CA VAL A 76 -4.83 -3.12 -8.64
C VAL A 76 -5.78 -2.13 -8.00
N LEU A 77 -5.57 -1.83 -6.73
CA LEU A 77 -6.37 -0.86 -6.00
C LEU A 77 -5.49 0.32 -5.59
N ALA A 78 -5.80 1.51 -6.07
CA ALA A 78 -5.05 2.72 -5.83
C ALA A 78 -5.85 3.70 -4.95
N GLY A 79 -5.17 4.34 -4.01
CA GLY A 79 -5.75 5.43 -3.24
C GLY A 79 -5.60 6.77 -3.97
N THR A 80 -6.70 7.53 -4.16
CA THR A 80 -6.63 8.85 -4.83
C THR A 80 -5.88 9.89 -4.01
N LEU A 81 -5.72 9.65 -2.71
CA LEU A 81 -5.01 10.50 -1.76
C LEU A 81 -3.61 9.97 -1.42
N ASP A 82 -3.17 8.88 -2.06
CA ASP A 82 -1.85 8.30 -1.82
C ASP A 82 -0.76 9.16 -2.49
N VAL A 83 0.01 9.86 -1.66
CA VAL A 83 1.15 10.67 -2.11
C VAL A 83 2.40 9.83 -2.37
N GLY A 84 2.43 8.59 -1.91
CA GLY A 84 3.57 7.68 -2.04
C GLY A 84 3.54 6.83 -3.29
N ALA A 85 2.33 6.40 -3.69
CA ALA A 85 2.05 5.65 -4.91
C ALA A 85 0.74 6.19 -5.52
N PRO A 86 0.80 7.36 -6.19
CA PRO A 86 -0.40 7.99 -6.75
C PRO A 86 -1.09 7.09 -7.78
N PRO A 87 -2.39 7.30 -8.07
CA PRO A 87 -3.19 6.45 -8.97
C PRO A 87 -2.54 6.14 -10.32
N ALA A 88 -1.74 7.07 -10.84
CA ALA A 88 -1.01 6.85 -12.09
C ALA A 88 -0.06 5.64 -12.02
N VAL A 89 0.57 5.41 -10.87
CA VAL A 89 1.43 4.22 -10.65
C VAL A 89 0.60 2.95 -10.65
N GLY A 90 -0.56 2.96 -10.00
CA GLY A 90 -1.49 1.82 -9.99
C GLY A 90 -1.97 1.47 -11.41
N ARG A 91 -2.35 2.47 -12.20
CA ARG A 91 -2.73 2.28 -13.61
C ARG A 91 -1.58 1.69 -14.44
N GLN A 92 -0.36 2.22 -14.29
CA GLN A 92 0.83 1.73 -14.98
C GLN A 92 1.12 0.26 -14.65
N ILE A 93 0.95 -0.15 -13.39
CA ILE A 93 1.09 -1.55 -12.96
C ILE A 93 0.01 -2.41 -13.64
N ALA A 94 -1.24 -1.98 -13.63
CA ALA A 94 -2.34 -2.74 -14.24
C ALA A 94 -2.16 -2.89 -15.76
N GLU A 95 -1.70 -1.85 -16.45
CA GLU A 95 -1.39 -1.87 -17.88
C GLU A 95 -0.26 -2.85 -18.23
N ALA A 96 0.71 -3.03 -17.32
CA ALA A 96 1.84 -3.94 -17.52
C ALA A 96 1.48 -5.43 -17.26
N ILE A 97 0.34 -5.73 -16.65
CA ILE A 97 -0.10 -7.09 -16.32
C ILE A 97 -1.25 -7.51 -17.25
N PRO A 98 -1.10 -8.59 -18.04
CA PRO A 98 -2.16 -9.06 -18.94
C PRO A 98 -3.46 -9.37 -18.17
N GLY A 99 -4.57 -8.74 -18.58
CA GLY A 99 -5.88 -8.98 -17.99
C GLY A 99 -6.10 -8.38 -16.59
N ALA A 100 -5.17 -7.60 -16.07
CA ALA A 100 -5.36 -6.93 -14.79
C ALA A 100 -6.45 -5.84 -14.89
N SER A 101 -7.15 -5.64 -13.78
CA SER A 101 -8.08 -4.51 -13.61
C SER A 101 -7.54 -3.52 -12.58
N CYS A 102 -7.97 -2.27 -12.67
CA CYS A 102 -7.59 -1.21 -11.73
C CYS A 102 -8.82 -0.47 -11.24
N ALA A 103 -8.85 -0.15 -9.96
CA ALA A 103 -9.86 0.74 -9.37
C ALA A 103 -9.20 1.74 -8.43
N GLU A 104 -9.91 2.84 -8.18
CA GLU A 104 -9.45 3.90 -7.29
C GLU A 104 -10.42 4.08 -6.13
N LEU A 105 -9.89 4.29 -4.93
CA LEU A 105 -10.67 4.61 -3.74
C LEU A 105 -10.24 5.98 -3.17
N PRO A 106 -11.15 6.73 -2.53
CA PRO A 106 -10.83 8.02 -1.91
C PRO A 106 -10.10 7.83 -0.57
N THR A 107 -8.97 7.12 -0.59
CA THR A 107 -8.12 6.77 0.54
C THR A 107 -6.67 7.12 0.25
N ALA A 108 -5.83 7.12 1.27
CA ALA A 108 -4.38 7.14 1.08
C ALA A 108 -3.85 5.70 0.84
N HIS A 109 -2.68 5.37 1.35
CA HIS A 109 -1.97 4.12 1.04
C HIS A 109 -2.62 2.86 1.63
N LEU A 110 -3.29 2.99 2.78
CA LEU A 110 -3.87 1.86 3.50
C LEU A 110 -5.40 1.79 3.34
N SER A 111 -5.86 1.57 2.11
CA SER A 111 -7.29 1.51 1.77
C SER A 111 -8.09 0.52 2.63
N ALA A 112 -7.50 -0.63 2.97
CA ALA A 112 -8.11 -1.64 3.81
C ALA A 112 -8.35 -1.16 5.26
N VAL A 113 -7.57 -0.19 5.72
CA VAL A 113 -7.69 0.40 7.06
C VAL A 113 -8.63 1.59 7.05
N GLU A 114 -8.49 2.47 6.05
CA GLU A 114 -9.29 3.69 5.95
C GLU A 114 -10.74 3.44 5.53
N SER A 115 -10.95 2.50 4.62
CA SER A 115 -12.27 2.21 4.04
C SER A 115 -12.44 0.71 3.83
N PRO A 116 -12.55 -0.08 4.93
CA PRO A 116 -12.58 -1.54 4.85
C PRO A 116 -13.77 -2.07 4.04
N GLN A 117 -14.93 -1.42 4.11
CA GLN A 117 -16.12 -1.84 3.36
C GLN A 117 -15.90 -1.67 1.85
N ALA A 118 -15.37 -0.53 1.41
CA ALA A 118 -15.08 -0.29 0.00
C ALA A 118 -13.96 -1.23 -0.50
N PHE A 119 -12.94 -1.47 0.33
CA PHE A 119 -11.88 -2.41 0.03
C PHE A 119 -12.42 -3.84 -0.16
N VAL A 120 -13.27 -4.32 0.75
CA VAL A 120 -13.90 -5.66 0.66
C VAL A 120 -14.78 -5.76 -0.59
N ALA A 121 -15.54 -4.72 -0.95
CA ALA A 121 -16.34 -4.72 -2.17
C ALA A 121 -15.47 -4.91 -3.44
N GLN A 122 -14.29 -4.32 -3.50
CA GLN A 122 -13.35 -4.52 -4.61
C GLN A 122 -12.80 -5.95 -4.65
N LEU A 123 -12.48 -6.54 -3.49
CA LEU A 123 -12.06 -7.94 -3.38
C LEU A 123 -13.17 -8.90 -3.83
N GLN A 124 -14.42 -8.66 -3.41
CA GLN A 124 -15.54 -9.48 -3.83
C GLN A 124 -15.71 -9.46 -5.35
N GLY A 125 -15.61 -8.28 -5.98
CA GLY A 125 -15.66 -8.16 -7.43
C GLY A 125 -14.52 -8.91 -8.16
N LEU A 126 -13.35 -9.05 -7.55
CA LEU A 126 -12.28 -9.90 -8.08
C LEU A 126 -12.63 -11.39 -7.95
N ILE A 127 -13.10 -11.81 -6.78
CA ILE A 127 -13.48 -13.21 -6.49
C ILE A 127 -14.58 -13.68 -7.45
N ASP A 128 -15.61 -12.85 -7.65
CA ASP A 128 -16.74 -13.16 -8.54
C ASP A 128 -16.28 -13.35 -10.00
N ARG A 129 -15.32 -12.53 -10.46
CA ARG A 129 -14.73 -12.71 -11.79
C ARG A 129 -13.94 -14.01 -11.92
N ILE A 130 -13.20 -14.42 -10.89
CA ILE A 130 -12.45 -15.67 -10.87
C ILE A 130 -13.42 -16.85 -10.87
N GLY A 131 -14.46 -16.83 -10.04
CA GLY A 131 -15.46 -17.89 -9.95
C GLY A 131 -16.31 -18.05 -11.20
N SER A 132 -16.39 -17.01 -12.06
CA SER A 132 -17.10 -17.09 -13.34
C SER A 132 -16.29 -17.70 -14.47
N VAL A 133 -15.01 -17.98 -14.26
CA VAL A 133 -14.07 -18.54 -15.26
C VAL A 133 -13.86 -20.05 -15.03
N VAL A 134 -14.37 -20.61 -13.95
CA VAL A 134 -14.36 -22.03 -13.61
C VAL A 134 -15.70 -22.65 -13.89
#